data_ebbfb4160c3729aa80883be5efdb1659
#
_entry.id   ebbfb4160c3729aa80883be5efdb1659
#
_cell.length_a   1.000
_cell.length_b   1.000
_cell.length_c   1.000
_cell.angle_alpha   90.00
_cell.angle_beta   90.00
_cell.angle_gamma   90.00
#
_symmetry.space_group_name_H-M   'P 1'
#
loop_
_entity.id
_entity.type
_entity.pdbx_description
1 polymer ?
#
loop_
_entity_poly.entity_id
_entity_poly.type
_entity_poly.pdbx_seq_one_letter_code
_entity_poly.pdbx_strand_id
1 'polypeptide(L)'
;AANGQNAQGKAIWVIQNGNFQIENIEFRDATVSDGNGAGIRFEQGQLEVRDCIFENNQNGILTANFEDAELRVLNSVFSQAPRGTTALHHLLYVGRIKSLVVEGSRFHQGYQGHLLKSRARRNEIRYNLLLDGQGGSASYELEFPEGGAALVVGNVISQSADSANPIVVGYGAEGGRWPENRLLLAHNTLINNGWRPAWFTRAWASRLPPDTIVVTRNNLTVGLGLFTLALSGEHHGNFALPSGALNPAALDFNPPAF
;
A
#
# COMPACT_ATOMS: atom_id res chain seq x y z
N ALA A 1 2.03 6.37 22.88
CA ALA A 1 0.86 5.48 22.98
C ALA A 1 -0.38 6.30 23.35
N ALA A 2 -1.51 5.97 22.75
CA ALA A 2 -2.76 6.71 22.97
C ALA A 2 -3.40 6.39 24.34
N ASN A 3 -3.07 5.26 24.96
CA ASN A 3 -3.69 4.77 26.21
C ASN A 3 -5.24 4.86 26.20
N GLY A 4 -5.86 4.51 25.06
CA GLY A 4 -7.30 4.65 24.84
C GLY A 4 -7.80 6.08 24.60
N GLN A 5 -6.92 7.07 24.63
CA GLN A 5 -7.26 8.46 24.37
C GLN A 5 -7.25 8.75 22.86
N ASN A 6 -8.21 9.51 22.40
CA ASN A 6 -8.29 9.92 21.00
C ASN A 6 -8.88 11.32 20.86
N ALA A 7 -8.51 12.00 19.80
CA ALA A 7 -9.09 13.27 19.41
C ALA A 7 -10.33 13.03 18.54
N GLN A 8 -11.45 13.63 18.92
CA GLN A 8 -12.71 13.64 18.18
C GLN A 8 -13.29 12.24 17.88
N GLY A 9 -12.95 11.20 18.66
CA GLY A 9 -13.36 9.83 18.35
C GLY A 9 -12.75 9.26 17.06
N LYS A 10 -11.60 9.79 16.58
CA LYS A 10 -11.03 9.44 15.26
C LYS A 10 -9.58 8.96 15.33
N ALA A 11 -8.72 9.66 16.07
CA ALA A 11 -7.28 9.42 15.97
C ALA A 11 -6.52 9.95 17.20
N ILE A 12 -5.22 9.62 17.30
CA ILE A 12 -4.33 10.29 18.25
C ILE A 12 -4.23 11.77 17.88
N TRP A 13 -3.97 12.07 16.60
CA TRP A 13 -3.97 13.43 16.07
C TRP A 13 -4.98 13.56 14.92
N VAL A 14 -5.76 14.65 14.96
CA VAL A 14 -6.67 15.04 13.89
C VAL A 14 -6.19 16.36 13.27
N ILE A 15 -5.79 16.29 12.00
CA ILE A 15 -5.38 17.44 11.22
C ILE A 15 -6.57 17.85 10.35
N GLN A 16 -7.27 18.91 10.76
CA GLN A 16 -8.50 19.34 10.09
C GLN A 16 -8.22 20.08 8.80
N ASN A 17 -7.22 20.98 8.80
CA ASN A 17 -6.82 21.74 7.63
C ASN A 17 -5.46 22.43 7.88
N GLY A 18 -4.77 22.76 6.80
CA GLY A 18 -3.51 23.51 6.83
C GLY A 18 -2.34 22.69 6.26
N ASN A 19 -1.15 23.27 6.36
CA ASN A 19 0.08 22.65 5.89
C ASN A 19 0.91 22.24 7.09
N PHE A 20 1.15 20.95 7.23
CA PHE A 20 1.89 20.39 8.36
C PHE A 20 3.03 19.50 7.89
N GLN A 21 4.10 19.55 8.66
CA GLN A 21 5.22 18.62 8.59
C GLN A 21 5.37 17.96 9.97
N ILE A 22 5.40 16.64 10.00
CA ILE A 22 5.52 15.85 11.22
C ILE A 22 6.74 14.95 11.07
N GLU A 23 7.67 15.07 12.00
CA GLU A 23 8.94 14.36 11.97
C GLU A 23 9.26 13.70 13.32
N ASN A 24 9.87 12.51 13.27
CA ASN A 24 10.43 11.81 14.43
C ASN A 24 9.39 11.54 15.54
N ILE A 25 8.16 11.23 15.16
CA ILE A 25 7.07 10.89 16.10
C ILE A 25 6.71 9.42 15.97
N GLU A 26 6.44 8.79 17.10
CA GLU A 26 5.87 7.46 17.17
C GLU A 26 4.40 7.50 17.62
N PHE A 27 3.52 6.93 16.78
CA PHE A 27 2.09 6.78 17.03
C PHE A 27 1.76 5.32 17.29
N ARG A 28 1.27 4.99 18.49
CA ARG A 28 0.97 3.62 18.90
C ARG A 28 -0.41 3.47 19.50
N ASP A 29 -1.01 2.30 19.28
CA ASP A 29 -2.20 1.81 19.94
C ASP A 29 -3.43 2.71 19.76
N ALA A 30 -3.55 3.34 18.59
CA ALA A 30 -4.72 4.14 18.26
C ALA A 30 -5.94 3.24 18.03
N THR A 31 -6.94 3.40 18.88
CA THR A 31 -8.19 2.64 18.82
C THR A 31 -9.39 3.55 19.03
N VAL A 32 -10.46 3.28 18.29
CA VAL A 32 -11.79 3.86 18.50
C VAL A 32 -12.86 2.78 18.34
N SER A 33 -14.05 3.02 18.83
CA SER A 33 -15.10 2.00 18.90
C SER A 33 -15.62 1.52 17.55
N ASP A 34 -15.55 2.36 16.51
CA ASP A 34 -15.98 2.02 15.14
C ASP A 34 -14.90 1.29 14.32
N GLY A 35 -13.72 1.03 14.90
CA GLY A 35 -12.62 0.33 14.24
C GLY A 35 -11.78 1.19 13.29
N ASN A 36 -11.97 2.52 13.25
CA ASN A 36 -11.26 3.44 12.36
C ASN A 36 -10.21 4.30 13.08
N GLY A 37 -9.78 3.93 14.27
CA GLY A 37 -8.78 4.65 15.05
C GLY A 37 -7.45 4.78 14.32
N ALA A 38 -6.99 6.01 14.13
CA ALA A 38 -5.76 6.27 13.41
C ALA A 38 -4.67 6.89 14.27
N GLY A 39 -3.41 6.65 13.93
CA GLY A 39 -2.32 7.46 14.46
C GLY A 39 -2.55 8.92 14.08
N ILE A 40 -2.78 9.17 12.79
CA ILE A 40 -3.16 10.47 12.26
C ILE A 40 -4.44 10.35 11.42
N ARG A 41 -5.45 11.16 11.74
CA ARG A 41 -6.58 11.43 10.85
C ARG A 41 -6.30 12.74 10.11
N PHE A 42 -6.17 12.67 8.78
CA PHE A 42 -5.91 13.83 7.92
C PHE A 42 -7.15 14.16 7.12
N GLU A 43 -7.74 15.33 7.37
CA GLU A 43 -9.00 15.73 6.74
C GLU A 43 -8.78 16.52 5.45
N GLN A 44 -7.92 17.55 5.45
CA GLN A 44 -7.60 18.35 4.26
C GLN A 44 -6.31 19.18 4.43
N GLY A 45 -5.83 19.77 3.32
CA GLY A 45 -4.61 20.57 3.28
C GLY A 45 -3.43 19.78 2.73
N GLN A 46 -2.23 20.06 3.23
CA GLN A 46 -1.00 19.37 2.85
C GLN A 46 -0.34 18.79 4.10
N LEU A 47 -0.02 17.50 4.05
CA LEU A 47 0.66 16.81 5.14
C LEU A 47 1.91 16.11 4.62
N GLU A 48 3.05 16.40 5.21
CA GLU A 48 4.26 15.60 5.09
C GLU A 48 4.56 14.90 6.41
N VAL A 49 4.77 13.59 6.35
CA VAL A 49 5.18 12.75 7.48
C VAL A 49 6.53 12.15 7.15
N ARG A 50 7.52 12.36 8.03
CA ARG A 50 8.90 11.94 7.81
C ARG A 50 9.48 11.27 9.05
N ASP A 51 10.23 10.19 8.85
CA ASP A 51 10.97 9.50 9.91
C ASP A 51 10.08 9.15 11.13
N CYS A 52 8.81 8.78 10.85
CA CYS A 52 7.81 8.45 11.87
C CYS A 52 7.55 6.95 11.96
N ILE A 53 7.03 6.51 13.11
CA ILE A 53 6.64 5.12 13.34
C ILE A 53 5.14 5.06 13.67
N PHE A 54 4.44 4.16 13.00
CA PHE A 54 3.03 3.85 13.23
C PHE A 54 2.91 2.36 13.57
N GLU A 55 2.63 2.04 14.82
CA GLU A 55 2.61 0.66 15.29
C GLU A 55 1.33 0.34 16.05
N ASN A 56 0.73 -0.80 15.76
CA ASN A 56 -0.47 -1.32 16.43
C ASN A 56 -1.64 -0.32 16.45
N ASN A 57 -1.80 0.47 15.39
CA ASN A 57 -2.96 1.35 15.22
C ASN A 57 -4.03 0.64 14.36
N GLN A 58 -5.30 0.90 14.58
CA GLN A 58 -6.36 0.41 13.67
C GLN A 58 -6.11 0.90 12.24
N ASN A 59 -5.64 2.15 12.08
CA ASN A 59 -5.01 2.65 10.87
C ASN A 59 -3.77 3.46 11.25
N GLY A 60 -2.67 3.35 10.52
CA GLY A 60 -1.53 4.23 10.78
C GLY A 60 -1.88 5.68 10.46
N ILE A 61 -2.20 5.94 9.19
CA ILE A 61 -2.78 7.21 8.73
C ILE A 61 -4.08 6.89 7.99
N LEU A 62 -5.13 7.65 8.28
CA LEU A 62 -6.42 7.58 7.61
C LEU A 62 -6.81 8.98 7.11
N THR A 63 -6.97 9.14 5.78
CA THR A 63 -7.39 10.43 5.24
C THR A 63 -8.90 10.52 5.03
N ALA A 64 -9.43 11.73 4.99
CA ALA A 64 -10.77 11.99 4.46
C ALA A 64 -10.78 11.95 2.91
N ASN A 65 -11.96 12.12 2.34
CA ASN A 65 -12.15 12.28 0.90
C ASN A 65 -12.21 13.79 0.57
N PHE A 66 -11.06 14.41 0.42
CA PHE A 66 -10.94 15.81 0.03
C PHE A 66 -9.99 15.93 -1.16
N GLU A 67 -10.55 16.13 -2.35
CA GLU A 67 -9.86 15.95 -3.64
C GLU A 67 -8.69 16.95 -3.89
N ASP A 68 -8.53 17.99 -3.06
CA ASP A 68 -7.39 18.92 -3.12
C ASP A 68 -6.31 18.62 -2.08
N ALA A 69 -6.54 17.66 -1.17
CA ALA A 69 -5.55 17.30 -0.15
C ALA A 69 -4.33 16.58 -0.77
N GLU A 70 -3.17 16.80 -0.17
CA GLU A 70 -1.91 16.16 -0.57
C GLU A 70 -1.23 15.51 0.63
N LEU A 71 -0.81 14.26 0.47
CA LEU A 71 -0.08 13.51 1.50
C LEU A 71 1.27 13.03 0.98
N ARG A 72 2.31 13.27 1.76
CA ARG A 72 3.65 12.72 1.55
C ARG A 72 4.07 11.91 2.77
N VAL A 73 4.55 10.71 2.57
CA VAL A 73 5.07 9.82 3.61
C VAL A 73 6.48 9.40 3.22
N LEU A 74 7.45 9.80 4.01
CA LEU A 74 8.86 9.62 3.72
C LEU A 74 9.56 8.87 4.85
N ASN A 75 10.39 7.88 4.53
CA ASN A 75 11.26 7.17 5.47
C ASN A 75 10.56 6.69 6.75
N SER A 76 9.29 6.33 6.67
CA SER A 76 8.47 6.01 7.84
C SER A 76 8.15 4.53 7.92
N VAL A 77 7.82 4.04 9.13
CA VAL A 77 7.52 2.64 9.39
C VAL A 77 6.06 2.48 9.80
N PHE A 78 5.37 1.53 9.17
CA PHE A 78 4.00 1.14 9.48
C PHE A 78 3.94 -0.34 9.77
N SER A 79 3.44 -0.72 10.94
CA SER A 79 3.52 -2.11 11.36
C SER A 79 2.41 -2.54 12.32
N GLN A 80 2.24 -3.87 12.38
CA GLN A 80 1.47 -4.57 13.41
C GLN A 80 0.00 -4.12 13.48
N ALA A 81 -0.76 -4.33 12.39
CA ALA A 81 -2.21 -4.11 12.45
C ALA A 81 -2.84 -4.93 13.58
N PRO A 82 -3.78 -4.36 14.36
CA PRO A 82 -4.43 -5.06 15.46
C PRO A 82 -5.13 -6.35 15.00
N ARG A 83 -5.05 -7.40 15.80
CA ARG A 83 -5.62 -8.72 15.52
C ARG A 83 -6.86 -8.97 16.35
N GLY A 84 -7.63 -9.99 15.95
CA GLY A 84 -8.80 -10.44 16.69
C GLY A 84 -10.01 -9.52 16.58
N THR A 85 -10.05 -8.65 15.57
CA THR A 85 -11.18 -7.79 15.26
C THR A 85 -11.85 -8.21 13.96
N THR A 86 -13.10 -7.82 13.75
CA THR A 86 -13.82 -8.01 12.48
C THR A 86 -13.62 -6.83 11.51
N ALA A 87 -13.00 -5.75 11.96
CA ALA A 87 -12.71 -4.59 11.14
C ALA A 87 -11.47 -4.82 10.27
N LEU A 88 -11.49 -4.28 9.07
CA LEU A 88 -10.35 -4.33 8.14
C LEU A 88 -9.41 -3.14 8.44
N HIS A 89 -8.35 -3.42 9.17
CA HIS A 89 -7.35 -2.40 9.54
C HIS A 89 -6.30 -2.26 8.44
N HIS A 90 -6.06 -1.02 8.02
CA HIS A 90 -5.04 -0.71 7.00
C HIS A 90 -3.86 0.02 7.63
N LEU A 91 -2.63 -0.36 7.28
CA LEU A 91 -1.48 0.37 7.81
C LEU A 91 -1.43 1.80 7.27
N LEU A 92 -1.76 2.00 5.99
CA LEU A 92 -1.98 3.31 5.39
C LEU A 92 -3.24 3.27 4.53
N TYR A 93 -4.24 4.08 4.89
CA TYR A 93 -5.48 4.20 4.11
C TYR A 93 -5.70 5.64 3.64
N VAL A 94 -5.61 5.81 2.35
CA VAL A 94 -5.77 7.11 1.69
C VAL A 94 -7.09 7.13 0.92
N GLY A 95 -7.94 8.08 1.26
CA GLY A 95 -9.18 8.35 0.57
C GLY A 95 -8.97 9.10 -0.76
N ARG A 96 -10.04 9.72 -1.24
CA ARG A 96 -10.02 10.49 -2.48
C ARG A 96 -9.35 11.84 -2.25
N ILE A 97 -8.05 11.88 -2.46
CA ILE A 97 -7.23 13.09 -2.37
C ILE A 97 -6.54 13.40 -3.70
N LYS A 98 -5.94 14.55 -3.86
CA LYS A 98 -5.23 14.98 -5.07
C LYS A 98 -4.01 14.11 -5.34
N SER A 99 -3.15 13.93 -4.34
CA SER A 99 -1.91 13.19 -4.52
C SER A 99 -1.41 12.50 -3.26
N LEU A 100 -0.82 11.33 -3.47
CA LEU A 100 -0.07 10.57 -2.47
C LEU A 100 1.35 10.34 -2.99
N VAL A 101 2.34 10.63 -2.16
CA VAL A 101 3.74 10.21 -2.35
C VAL A 101 4.15 9.36 -1.16
N VAL A 102 4.66 8.16 -1.41
CA VAL A 102 5.27 7.29 -0.38
C VAL A 102 6.65 6.88 -0.86
N GLU A 103 7.67 7.24 -0.10
CA GLU A 103 9.05 7.00 -0.48
C GLU A 103 9.90 6.53 0.70
N GLY A 104 10.79 5.55 0.47
CA GLY A 104 11.74 5.06 1.45
C GLY A 104 11.12 4.42 2.69
N SER A 105 9.84 4.10 2.66
CA SER A 105 9.08 3.66 3.83
C SER A 105 8.95 2.14 3.90
N ARG A 106 8.66 1.64 5.11
CA ARG A 106 8.49 0.21 5.38
C ARG A 106 7.10 -0.08 5.91
N PHE A 107 6.47 -1.13 5.36
CA PHE A 107 5.16 -1.64 5.78
C PHE A 107 5.28 -3.13 6.06
N HIS A 108 4.84 -3.58 7.22
CA HIS A 108 4.89 -5.01 7.55
C HIS A 108 3.85 -5.43 8.59
N GLN A 109 3.54 -6.74 8.61
CA GLN A 109 2.60 -7.36 9.55
C GLN A 109 1.19 -6.73 9.51
N GLY A 110 0.62 -6.67 8.30
CA GLY A 110 -0.80 -6.37 8.12
C GLY A 110 -1.69 -7.50 8.65
N TYR A 111 -2.96 -7.22 8.87
CA TYR A 111 -3.94 -8.21 9.28
C TYR A 111 -5.29 -7.95 8.63
N GLN A 112 -5.71 -8.82 7.68
CA GLN A 112 -6.96 -8.79 6.93
C GLN A 112 -7.22 -7.52 6.08
N GLY A 113 -6.70 -6.37 6.49
CA GLY A 113 -6.69 -5.14 5.71
C GLY A 113 -5.51 -5.09 4.73
N HIS A 114 -5.14 -3.90 4.28
CA HIS A 114 -4.06 -3.70 3.32
C HIS A 114 -2.83 -3.09 4.00
N LEU A 115 -1.64 -3.36 3.46
CA LEU A 115 -0.48 -2.59 3.87
C LEU A 115 -0.61 -1.14 3.40
N LEU A 116 -0.96 -0.94 2.12
CA LEU A 116 -1.23 0.38 1.55
C LEU A 116 -2.46 0.34 0.64
N LYS A 117 -3.48 1.12 0.97
CA LYS A 117 -4.67 1.33 0.14
C LYS A 117 -4.80 2.81 -0.21
N SER A 118 -4.90 3.13 -1.50
CA SER A 118 -5.04 4.52 -1.93
C SER A 118 -6.11 4.71 -2.99
N ARG A 119 -6.99 5.70 -2.76
CA ARG A 119 -7.94 6.23 -3.73
C ARG A 119 -7.54 7.60 -4.26
N ALA A 120 -6.28 8.00 -4.08
CA ALA A 120 -5.78 9.27 -4.57
C ALA A 120 -5.80 9.34 -6.10
N ARG A 121 -6.02 10.54 -6.64
CA ARG A 121 -5.97 10.79 -8.09
C ARG A 121 -4.60 10.49 -8.69
N ARG A 122 -3.52 10.85 -7.96
CA ARG A 122 -2.13 10.57 -8.34
C ARG A 122 -1.42 9.87 -7.21
N ASN A 123 -0.69 8.82 -7.53
CA ASN A 123 0.05 8.01 -6.58
C ASN A 123 1.50 7.84 -7.07
N GLU A 124 2.46 8.13 -6.22
CA GLU A 124 3.87 7.87 -6.44
C GLU A 124 4.39 7.01 -5.28
N ILE A 125 4.61 5.74 -5.55
CA ILE A 125 5.06 4.75 -4.58
C ILE A 125 6.46 4.30 -4.99
N ARG A 126 7.49 4.80 -4.30
CA ARG A 126 8.88 4.65 -4.74
C ARG A 126 9.79 4.15 -3.65
N TYR A 127 10.63 3.17 -3.96
CA TYR A 127 11.72 2.70 -3.11
C TYR A 127 11.28 2.25 -1.72
N ASN A 128 10.10 1.64 -1.60
CA ASN A 128 9.55 1.16 -0.35
C ASN A 128 9.74 -0.35 -0.18
N LEU A 129 9.65 -0.80 1.08
CA LEU A 129 9.54 -2.20 1.45
C LEU A 129 8.13 -2.48 1.97
N LEU A 130 7.29 -3.11 1.15
CA LEU A 130 5.97 -3.59 1.55
C LEU A 130 6.08 -5.10 1.77
N LEU A 131 6.52 -5.49 2.95
CA LEU A 131 6.83 -6.88 3.29
C LEU A 131 5.87 -7.36 4.38
N ASP A 132 4.77 -8.03 4.01
CA ASP A 132 3.80 -8.49 5.01
C ASP A 132 4.47 -9.40 6.06
N GLY A 133 5.40 -10.25 5.61
CA GLY A 133 6.31 -10.99 6.47
C GLY A 133 5.65 -12.14 7.25
N GLN A 134 6.44 -12.76 8.13
CA GLN A 134 5.97 -13.86 8.95
C GLN A 134 4.91 -13.37 9.95
N GLY A 135 3.79 -14.08 9.96
CA GLY A 135 2.65 -13.72 10.80
C GLY A 135 1.80 -12.59 10.25
N GLY A 136 2.16 -11.97 9.14
CA GLY A 136 1.29 -11.06 8.41
C GLY A 136 0.23 -11.85 7.62
N SER A 137 -0.95 -11.26 7.48
CA SER A 137 -2.06 -11.82 6.68
C SER A 137 -2.85 -10.69 6.02
N ALA A 138 -2.13 -9.74 5.45
CA ALA A 138 -2.73 -8.65 4.70
C ALA A 138 -3.58 -9.18 3.54
N SER A 139 -4.63 -8.47 3.18
CA SER A 139 -5.45 -8.81 2.01
C SER A 139 -4.76 -8.39 0.71
N TYR A 140 -4.18 -7.20 0.67
CA TYR A 140 -3.34 -6.71 -0.42
C TYR A 140 -2.13 -5.99 0.16
N GLU A 141 -0.98 -6.12 -0.48
CA GLU A 141 0.18 -5.32 -0.12
C GLU A 141 0.02 -3.88 -0.64
N LEU A 142 -0.49 -3.73 -1.87
CA LEU A 142 -0.72 -2.43 -2.49
C LEU A 142 -2.02 -2.45 -3.29
N GLU A 143 -2.91 -1.48 -3.07
CA GLU A 143 -4.15 -1.38 -3.84
C GLU A 143 -4.51 0.05 -4.22
N PHE A 144 -4.93 0.23 -5.48
CA PHE A 144 -5.54 1.44 -6.03
C PHE A 144 -6.96 1.12 -6.50
N PRO A 145 -7.95 1.00 -5.60
CA PRO A 145 -9.26 0.42 -5.93
C PRO A 145 -10.08 1.26 -6.91
N GLU A 146 -9.88 2.57 -6.95
CA GLU A 146 -10.59 3.50 -7.86
C GLU A 146 -9.74 3.95 -9.06
N GLY A 147 -8.65 3.23 -9.36
CA GLY A 147 -7.75 3.60 -10.46
C GLY A 147 -6.91 4.86 -10.16
N GLY A 148 -6.89 5.81 -11.09
CA GLY A 148 -6.05 7.00 -11.05
C GLY A 148 -4.68 6.80 -11.68
N ALA A 149 -3.85 7.85 -11.71
CA ALA A 149 -2.48 7.75 -12.19
C ALA A 149 -1.57 7.21 -11.09
N ALA A 150 -1.05 6.00 -11.26
CA ALA A 150 -0.20 5.33 -10.28
C ALA A 150 1.18 5.00 -10.87
N LEU A 151 2.22 5.52 -10.25
CA LEU A 151 3.63 5.24 -10.51
C LEU A 151 4.20 4.41 -9.35
N VAL A 152 4.57 3.17 -9.65
CA VAL A 152 5.11 2.22 -8.66
C VAL A 152 6.49 1.78 -9.13
N VAL A 153 7.55 2.30 -8.50
CA VAL A 153 8.92 2.13 -9.00
C VAL A 153 9.91 1.78 -7.89
N GLY A 154 10.73 0.78 -8.14
CA GLY A 154 11.86 0.44 -7.27
C GLY A 154 11.48 -0.13 -5.91
N ASN A 155 10.25 -0.63 -5.74
CA ASN A 155 9.79 -1.21 -4.49
C ASN A 155 10.10 -2.70 -4.40
N VAL A 156 10.20 -3.21 -3.18
CA VAL A 156 10.06 -4.64 -2.89
C VAL A 156 8.69 -4.85 -2.26
N ILE A 157 7.85 -5.66 -2.91
CA ILE A 157 6.47 -5.94 -2.47
C ILE A 157 6.33 -7.45 -2.31
N SER A 158 6.17 -7.90 -1.08
CA SER A 158 6.18 -9.32 -0.73
C SER A 158 4.92 -9.72 0.02
N GLN A 159 4.15 -10.59 -0.62
CA GLN A 159 2.98 -11.23 -0.04
C GLN A 159 3.42 -12.35 0.90
N SER A 160 2.79 -12.44 2.08
CA SER A 160 3.02 -13.57 3.00
C SER A 160 2.36 -14.86 2.50
N ALA A 161 2.78 -16.00 3.05
CA ALA A 161 2.14 -17.28 2.77
C ALA A 161 0.70 -17.36 3.30
N ASP A 162 0.38 -16.57 4.32
CA ASP A 162 -0.91 -16.52 5.01
C ASP A 162 -1.80 -15.36 4.53
N SER A 163 -1.45 -14.72 3.41
CA SER A 163 -2.23 -13.63 2.84
C SER A 163 -3.68 -14.06 2.59
N ALA A 164 -4.61 -13.21 2.97
CA ALA A 164 -6.04 -13.44 2.80
C ALA A 164 -6.50 -13.40 1.33
N ASN A 165 -5.68 -12.84 0.43
CA ASN A 165 -6.02 -12.62 -0.97
C ASN A 165 -4.79 -12.89 -1.87
N PRO A 166 -4.91 -13.63 -2.98
CA PRO A 166 -3.79 -13.92 -3.86
C PRO A 166 -3.47 -12.77 -4.84
N ILE A 167 -3.41 -11.52 -4.36
CA ILE A 167 -3.13 -10.35 -5.20
C ILE A 167 -2.12 -9.45 -4.50
N VAL A 168 -0.95 -9.28 -5.12
CA VAL A 168 0.14 -8.45 -4.60
C VAL A 168 -0.15 -6.96 -4.86
N VAL A 169 -0.48 -6.61 -6.11
CA VAL A 169 -0.86 -5.23 -6.48
C VAL A 169 -2.23 -5.25 -7.16
N GLY A 170 -3.20 -4.55 -6.59
CA GLY A 170 -4.55 -4.39 -7.12
C GLY A 170 -4.76 -3.02 -7.77
N TYR A 171 -5.50 -2.98 -8.91
CA TYR A 171 -5.81 -1.74 -9.61
C TYR A 171 -7.23 -1.74 -10.20
N GLY A 172 -8.08 -0.81 -9.76
CA GLY A 172 -9.42 -0.61 -10.30
C GLY A 172 -10.48 -1.60 -9.82
N ALA A 173 -10.32 -2.20 -8.65
CA ALA A 173 -11.31 -3.14 -8.09
C ALA A 173 -12.68 -2.50 -7.82
N GLU A 174 -12.72 -1.20 -7.55
CA GLU A 174 -13.94 -0.40 -7.35
C GLU A 174 -14.29 0.47 -8.59
N GLY A 175 -13.54 0.29 -9.68
CA GLY A 175 -13.73 1.01 -10.95
C GLY A 175 -12.68 2.10 -11.20
N GLY A 176 -12.82 2.81 -12.33
CA GLY A 176 -11.98 3.96 -12.68
C GLY A 176 -12.75 5.25 -12.41
N ARG A 177 -12.49 5.88 -11.27
CA ARG A 177 -13.16 7.14 -10.90
C ARG A 177 -12.55 8.36 -11.58
N TRP A 178 -11.21 8.34 -11.72
CA TRP A 178 -10.47 9.52 -12.15
C TRP A 178 -10.44 9.68 -13.67
N PRO A 179 -10.28 10.91 -14.20
CA PRO A 179 -10.21 11.12 -15.65
C PRO A 179 -9.02 10.43 -16.32
N GLU A 180 -7.90 10.28 -15.59
CA GLU A 180 -6.72 9.56 -16.05
C GLU A 180 -6.58 8.26 -15.25
N ASN A 181 -6.57 7.13 -15.94
CA ASN A 181 -6.36 5.82 -15.35
C ASN A 181 -5.13 5.16 -15.98
N ARG A 182 -4.02 5.18 -15.26
CA ARG A 182 -2.76 4.63 -15.72
C ARG A 182 -1.98 4.02 -14.57
N LEU A 183 -1.58 2.76 -14.72
CA LEU A 183 -0.66 2.09 -13.81
C LEU A 183 0.67 1.85 -14.49
N LEU A 184 1.76 2.40 -13.96
CA LEU A 184 3.12 2.05 -14.34
C LEU A 184 3.80 1.31 -13.18
N LEU A 185 4.08 0.02 -13.39
CA LEU A 185 4.93 -0.80 -12.54
C LEU A 185 6.30 -0.97 -13.20
N ALA A 186 7.36 -0.41 -12.62
CA ALA A 186 8.70 -0.52 -13.19
C ALA A 186 9.77 -0.78 -12.12
N HIS A 187 10.72 -1.66 -12.43
CA HIS A 187 11.87 -1.94 -11.57
C HIS A 187 11.51 -2.37 -10.15
N ASN A 188 10.35 -3.03 -9.95
CA ASN A 188 9.97 -3.58 -8.66
C ASN A 188 10.39 -5.05 -8.53
N THR A 189 10.55 -5.50 -7.30
CA THR A 189 10.63 -6.92 -6.95
C THR A 189 9.30 -7.32 -6.31
N LEU A 190 8.54 -8.20 -6.99
CA LEU A 190 7.23 -8.67 -6.57
C LEU A 190 7.32 -10.12 -6.14
N ILE A 191 6.99 -10.43 -4.88
CA ILE A 191 7.23 -11.75 -4.30
C ILE A 191 5.92 -12.36 -3.81
N ASN A 192 5.65 -13.59 -4.24
CA ASN A 192 4.63 -14.44 -3.66
C ASN A 192 5.29 -15.56 -2.85
N ASN A 193 5.18 -15.50 -1.53
CA ASN A 193 5.66 -16.56 -0.64
C ASN A 193 4.62 -17.67 -0.42
N GLY A 194 3.42 -17.52 -1.00
CA GLY A 194 2.38 -18.54 -0.94
C GLY A 194 2.64 -19.72 -1.88
N TRP A 195 2.06 -20.85 -1.56
CA TRP A 195 2.10 -22.04 -2.43
C TRP A 195 1.09 -21.98 -3.59
N ARG A 196 0.11 -21.07 -3.52
CA ARG A 196 -0.89 -20.83 -4.57
C ARG A 196 -0.38 -19.75 -5.54
N PRO A 197 -0.73 -19.86 -6.85
CA PRO A 197 -0.47 -18.77 -7.78
C PRO A 197 -1.14 -17.48 -7.34
N ALA A 198 -0.40 -16.36 -7.44
CA ALA A 198 -0.91 -15.03 -7.15
C ALA A 198 -0.99 -14.16 -8.42
N TRP A 199 -1.74 -13.09 -8.34
CA TRP A 199 -1.64 -11.98 -9.28
C TRP A 199 -0.56 -11.02 -8.79
N PHE A 200 0.58 -10.99 -9.44
CA PHE A 200 1.57 -9.93 -9.18
C PHE A 200 0.98 -8.56 -9.44
N THR A 201 0.15 -8.46 -10.47
CA THR A 201 -0.70 -7.29 -10.70
C THR A 201 -2.05 -7.76 -11.23
N ARG A 202 -3.12 -7.36 -10.57
CA ARG A 202 -4.48 -7.55 -11.05
C ARG A 202 -5.14 -6.22 -11.35
N ALA A 203 -5.42 -5.96 -12.62
CA ALA A 203 -6.26 -4.84 -13.04
C ALA A 203 -7.65 -5.38 -13.44
N TRP A 204 -8.71 -4.73 -12.95
CA TRP A 204 -10.09 -5.13 -13.25
C TRP A 204 -10.58 -4.44 -14.52
N ALA A 205 -10.13 -4.96 -15.68
CA ALA A 205 -10.41 -4.40 -17.01
C ALA A 205 -11.90 -4.14 -17.26
N SER A 206 -12.78 -5.01 -16.76
CA SER A 206 -14.24 -4.85 -16.92
C SER A 206 -14.85 -3.71 -16.10
N ARG A 207 -14.10 -3.13 -15.18
CA ARG A 207 -14.53 -2.04 -14.29
C ARG A 207 -13.84 -0.72 -14.59
N LEU A 208 -12.78 -0.75 -15.38
CA LEU A 208 -11.95 0.40 -15.73
C LEU A 208 -12.38 0.96 -17.09
N PRO A 209 -12.17 2.27 -17.33
CA PRO A 209 -12.37 2.87 -18.65
C PRO A 209 -11.54 2.17 -19.74
N PRO A 210 -12.04 2.10 -21.00
CA PRO A 210 -11.35 1.38 -22.07
C PRO A 210 -9.98 1.95 -22.46
N ASP A 211 -9.73 3.22 -22.16
CA ASP A 211 -8.47 3.93 -22.40
C ASP A 211 -7.47 3.79 -21.25
N THR A 212 -7.79 2.97 -20.25
CA THR A 212 -6.87 2.66 -19.16
C THR A 212 -5.61 1.99 -19.67
N ILE A 213 -4.46 2.46 -19.21
CA ILE A 213 -3.13 1.95 -19.59
C ILE A 213 -2.47 1.27 -18.40
N VAL A 214 -2.03 0.02 -18.58
CA VAL A 214 -1.22 -0.72 -17.60
C VAL A 214 0.12 -1.09 -18.22
N VAL A 215 1.19 -0.57 -17.65
CA VAL A 215 2.57 -0.84 -18.11
C VAL A 215 3.31 -1.59 -17.01
N THR A 216 3.94 -2.72 -17.37
CA THR A 216 4.85 -3.44 -16.49
C THR A 216 6.21 -3.57 -17.16
N ARG A 217 7.25 -2.97 -16.59
CA ARG A 217 8.56 -2.90 -17.22
C ARG A 217 9.69 -3.23 -16.24
N ASN A 218 10.56 -4.15 -16.62
CA ASN A 218 11.78 -4.50 -15.88
C ASN A 218 11.51 -4.85 -14.40
N ASN A 219 10.41 -5.55 -14.12
CA ASN A 219 10.16 -6.04 -12.76
C ASN A 219 10.74 -7.44 -12.59
N LEU A 220 11.18 -7.74 -11.38
CA LEU A 220 11.52 -9.07 -10.94
C LEU A 220 10.32 -9.69 -10.23
N THR A 221 9.87 -10.86 -10.66
CA THR A 221 8.82 -11.61 -9.96
C THR A 221 9.39 -12.88 -9.36
N VAL A 222 8.98 -13.21 -8.14
CA VAL A 222 9.47 -14.37 -7.42
C VAL A 222 8.31 -15.23 -6.93
N GLY A 223 8.34 -16.51 -7.23
CA GLY A 223 7.27 -17.45 -6.91
C GLY A 223 6.24 -17.58 -8.02
N LEU A 224 5.13 -18.27 -7.72
CA LEU A 224 4.07 -18.54 -8.68
C LEU A 224 3.14 -17.32 -8.83
N GLY A 225 2.94 -16.85 -10.05
CA GLY A 225 2.00 -15.75 -10.29
C GLY A 225 1.98 -15.24 -11.72
N LEU A 226 1.04 -14.33 -11.96
CA LEU A 226 0.76 -13.76 -13.28
C LEU A 226 0.57 -12.24 -13.19
N PHE A 227 0.81 -11.56 -14.32
CA PHE A 227 0.35 -10.19 -14.55
C PHE A 227 -0.97 -10.19 -15.30
N THR A 228 -1.85 -9.22 -15.02
CA THR A 228 -3.01 -8.95 -15.88
C THR A 228 -2.55 -8.25 -17.16
N LEU A 229 -2.77 -8.90 -18.28
CA LEU A 229 -2.40 -8.40 -19.62
C LEU A 229 -3.63 -7.95 -20.45
N ALA A 230 -4.79 -7.81 -19.83
CA ALA A 230 -6.07 -7.58 -20.51
C ALA A 230 -6.35 -6.11 -20.88
N LEU A 231 -5.43 -5.19 -20.57
CA LEU A 231 -5.56 -3.75 -20.82
C LEU A 231 -4.49 -3.27 -21.81
N SER A 232 -4.74 -2.12 -22.40
CA SER A 232 -3.73 -1.45 -23.23
C SER A 232 -2.49 -1.13 -22.42
N GLY A 233 -1.32 -1.31 -23.03
CA GLY A 233 -0.03 -1.02 -22.40
C GLY A 233 1.09 -1.88 -22.91
N GLU A 234 2.26 -1.72 -22.31
CA GLU A 234 3.47 -2.45 -22.65
C GLU A 234 3.92 -3.33 -21.48
N HIS A 235 4.24 -4.58 -21.79
CA HIS A 235 4.66 -5.57 -20.80
C HIS A 235 5.95 -6.24 -21.25
N HIS A 236 7.10 -5.67 -20.86
CA HIS A 236 8.39 -6.21 -21.28
C HIS A 236 9.50 -6.04 -20.24
N GLY A 237 10.56 -6.83 -20.41
CA GLY A 237 11.71 -6.83 -19.50
C GLY A 237 11.40 -7.37 -18.11
N ASN A 238 10.21 -7.96 -17.88
CA ASN A 238 9.90 -8.58 -16.61
C ASN A 238 10.55 -9.97 -16.55
N PHE A 239 11.22 -10.28 -15.46
CA PHE A 239 11.96 -11.51 -15.28
C PHE A 239 11.40 -12.31 -14.08
N ALA A 240 11.22 -13.62 -14.26
CA ALA A 240 10.65 -14.50 -13.24
C ALA A 240 11.73 -15.38 -12.61
N LEU A 241 11.70 -15.45 -11.28
CA LEU A 241 12.51 -16.34 -10.45
C LEU A 241 11.63 -17.39 -9.74
N PRO A 242 12.17 -18.57 -9.47
CA PRO A 242 11.44 -19.58 -8.70
C PRO A 242 11.19 -19.13 -7.26
N SER A 243 10.23 -19.76 -6.60
CA SER A 243 9.99 -19.58 -5.16
C SER A 243 11.27 -19.88 -4.38
N GLY A 244 11.57 -19.04 -3.38
CA GLY A 244 12.76 -19.20 -2.54
C GLY A 244 14.06 -18.66 -3.15
N ALA A 245 14.03 -18.05 -4.34
CA ALA A 245 15.20 -17.42 -4.95
C ALA A 245 15.71 -16.20 -4.18
N LEU A 246 14.82 -15.55 -3.41
CA LEU A 246 15.16 -14.43 -2.53
C LEU A 246 14.74 -14.77 -1.09
N ASN A 247 15.36 -14.09 -0.11
CA ASN A 247 15.01 -14.25 1.30
C ASN A 247 14.52 -12.93 1.91
N PRO A 248 13.24 -12.56 1.72
CA PRO A 248 12.69 -11.33 2.27
C PRO A 248 12.74 -11.24 3.80
N ALA A 249 12.70 -12.37 4.50
CA ALA A 249 12.79 -12.40 5.96
C ALA A 249 14.18 -11.95 6.47
N ALA A 250 15.22 -12.23 5.70
CA ALA A 250 16.58 -11.76 5.98
C ALA A 250 16.91 -10.43 5.28
N LEU A 251 15.95 -9.80 4.62
CA LEU A 251 16.14 -8.63 3.76
C LEU A 251 17.20 -8.85 2.66
N ASP A 252 17.34 -10.11 2.22
CA ASP A 252 18.24 -10.46 1.12
C ASP A 252 17.46 -10.55 -0.19
N PHE A 253 17.67 -9.57 -1.03
CA PHE A 253 17.05 -9.41 -2.33
C PHE A 253 18.04 -9.58 -3.49
N ASN A 254 19.20 -10.16 -3.21
CA ASN A 254 20.18 -10.46 -4.25
C ASN A 254 19.73 -11.70 -5.03
N PRO A 255 19.46 -11.61 -6.34
CA PRO A 255 19.14 -12.78 -7.13
C PRO A 255 20.37 -13.70 -7.22
N PRO A 256 20.17 -15.02 -7.35
CA PRO A 256 21.28 -15.93 -7.61
C PRO A 256 21.99 -15.54 -8.92
N ALA A 257 23.30 -15.80 -8.97
CA ALA A 257 24.05 -15.63 -10.20
C ALA A 257 23.48 -16.57 -11.30
N PHE A 258 23.32 -16.04 -12.50
CA PHE A 258 22.84 -16.77 -13.68
C PHE A 258 23.99 -17.29 -14.49
#